data_322c553d8fbfe7d7076f7ba10af84ded
#
_entry.id   322c553d8fbfe7d7076f7ba10af84ded
#
_cell.length_a   1.000
_cell.length_b   1.000
_cell.length_c   1.000
_cell.angle_alpha   90.00
_cell.angle_beta   90.00
_cell.angle_gamma   90.00
#
_symmetry.space_group_name_H-M   'P 1'
#
loop_
_entity.id
_entity.type
_entity.pdbx_description
1 polymer ?
#
loop_
_entity_poly.entity_id
_entity_poly.type
_entity_poly.pdbx_seq_one_letter_code
_entity_poly.pdbx_strand_id
1 'polypeptide(L)'
;MKTSARGRRLIKDFEVFRSKAYRDPVGIWTIGYGFIDGVQEGDTITKEDAERRLIDELEKYERGVMEATGGNVTQSQFDALVSFAFNVGVKGMQGSSVIKAHNRGDYEAAARAFGLWNKAGGKVFPGLVRRRAAEAAMYLEDQPQEMPQAVEPERRMSESTINRGAAAAGATATVAAVTEGARAVADVKHASEDLGAWLVPVLMLAVVALCGY
;
A
#
# COMPACT_ATOMS: atom_id res chain seq x y z
N MET A 1 6.15 -20.16 -1.56
CA MET A 1 5.98 -19.08 -2.55
C MET A 1 7.08 -18.05 -2.32
N LYS A 2 7.50 -17.29 -3.33
CA LYS A 2 8.52 -16.22 -3.21
C LYS A 2 7.94 -14.90 -3.70
N THR A 3 8.39 -13.81 -3.11
CA THR A 3 7.99 -12.45 -3.51
C THR A 3 8.42 -12.18 -4.94
N SER A 4 7.51 -11.79 -5.81
CA SER A 4 7.78 -11.50 -7.21
C SER A 4 8.65 -10.25 -7.40
N ALA A 5 9.16 -10.03 -8.60
CA ALA A 5 9.86 -8.77 -8.92
C ALA A 5 8.98 -7.53 -8.68
N ARG A 6 7.68 -7.67 -8.90
CA ARG A 6 6.69 -6.62 -8.68
C ARG A 6 6.45 -6.36 -7.20
N GLY A 7 6.31 -7.40 -6.38
CA GLY A 7 6.21 -7.27 -4.91
C GLY A 7 7.46 -6.61 -4.32
N ARG A 8 8.66 -7.02 -4.76
CA ARG A 8 9.90 -6.36 -4.35
C ARG A 8 9.97 -4.89 -4.77
N ARG A 9 9.45 -4.56 -5.96
CA ARG A 9 9.36 -3.17 -6.42
C ARG A 9 8.45 -2.35 -5.51
N LEU A 10 7.26 -2.86 -5.20
CA LEU A 10 6.33 -2.20 -4.27
C LEU A 10 7.01 -1.87 -2.94
N ILE A 11 7.74 -2.83 -2.35
CA ILE A 11 8.48 -2.60 -1.10
C ILE A 11 9.51 -1.48 -1.29
N LYS A 12 10.35 -1.55 -2.34
CA LYS A 12 11.41 -0.56 -2.60
C LYS A 12 10.88 0.85 -2.86
N ASP A 13 9.69 0.98 -3.44
CA ASP A 13 9.06 2.28 -3.73
C ASP A 13 8.66 3.02 -2.43
N PHE A 14 8.46 2.29 -1.33
CA PHE A 14 8.15 2.87 -0.01
C PHE A 14 9.34 2.90 0.95
N GLU A 15 10.44 2.22 0.64
CA GLU A 15 11.65 2.23 1.45
C GLU A 15 12.73 3.13 0.79
N VAL A 16 13.22 4.10 1.53
CA VAL A 16 14.28 4.99 1.01
C VAL A 16 15.61 4.25 1.07
N PHE A 17 16.22 3.98 -0.10
CA PHE A 17 17.57 3.40 -0.16
C PHE A 17 18.61 4.35 0.43
N ARG A 18 19.42 3.86 1.35
CA ARG A 18 20.56 4.57 1.94
C ARG A 18 21.85 3.76 1.71
N SER A 19 22.76 4.32 0.92
CA SER A 19 24.04 3.66 0.61
C SER A 19 25.06 3.70 1.76
N LYS A 20 24.87 4.57 2.75
CA LYS A 20 25.73 4.70 3.93
C LYS A 20 24.92 4.45 5.18
N ALA A 21 25.53 3.81 6.17
CA ALA A 21 24.93 3.60 7.46
C ALA A 21 24.60 4.94 8.13
N TYR A 22 23.45 5.00 8.75
CA TYR A 22 22.98 6.16 9.50
C TYR A 22 22.30 5.70 10.79
N ARG A 23 22.23 6.59 11.78
CA ARG A 23 21.46 6.33 12.98
C ARG A 23 20.00 6.69 12.72
N ASP A 24 19.14 5.73 12.98
CA ASP A 24 17.71 5.96 12.97
C ASP A 24 17.28 6.84 14.18
N PRO A 25 16.01 7.30 14.29
CA PRO A 25 15.56 8.15 15.38
C PRO A 25 15.69 7.55 16.80
N VAL A 26 15.82 6.21 16.93
CA VAL A 26 16.09 5.55 18.22
C VAL A 26 17.57 5.21 18.40
N GLY A 27 18.44 5.62 17.48
CA GLY A 27 19.88 5.50 17.59
C GLY A 27 20.46 4.18 17.07
N ILE A 28 19.68 3.35 16.35
CA ILE A 28 20.13 2.08 15.77
C ILE A 28 20.81 2.34 14.41
N TRP A 29 21.99 1.72 14.18
CA TRP A 29 22.66 1.79 12.89
C TRP A 29 21.85 1.04 11.82
N THR A 30 21.52 1.73 10.76
CA THR A 30 20.62 1.28 9.68
C THR A 30 21.24 1.56 8.32
N ILE A 31 21.07 0.68 7.35
CA ILE A 31 21.59 0.83 5.99
C ILE A 31 20.65 0.21 4.94
N GLY A 32 20.84 0.56 3.68
CA GLY A 32 20.12 -0.03 2.56
C GLY A 32 18.63 0.31 2.57
N TYR A 33 17.79 -0.70 2.61
CA TYR A 33 16.34 -0.62 2.69
C TYR A 33 15.80 -0.82 4.13
N GLY A 34 16.55 -0.32 5.13
CA GLY A 34 16.13 -0.43 6.54
C GLY A 34 16.76 -1.62 7.27
N PHE A 35 17.88 -2.15 6.78
CA PHE A 35 18.61 -3.25 7.45
C PHE A 35 19.32 -2.74 8.70
N ILE A 36 19.21 -3.49 9.78
CA ILE A 36 19.82 -3.16 11.07
C ILE A 36 20.83 -4.23 11.53
N ASP A 37 20.62 -5.49 11.13
CA ASP A 37 21.43 -6.61 11.60
C ASP A 37 22.88 -6.50 11.11
N GLY A 38 23.83 -6.44 12.04
CA GLY A 38 25.26 -6.38 11.77
C GLY A 38 25.74 -5.04 11.20
N VAL A 39 24.93 -3.99 11.20
CA VAL A 39 25.29 -2.67 10.67
C VAL A 39 26.04 -1.85 11.71
N GLN A 40 27.15 -1.25 11.29
CA GLN A 40 28.03 -0.41 12.12
C GLN A 40 28.25 0.97 11.50
N GLU A 41 28.83 1.86 12.29
CA GLU A 41 29.24 3.17 11.81
C GLU A 41 30.24 3.05 10.66
N GLY A 42 30.03 3.82 9.60
CA GLY A 42 30.92 3.84 8.43
C GLY A 42 30.61 2.78 7.37
N ASP A 43 29.70 1.85 7.64
CA ASP A 43 29.31 0.84 6.65
C ASP A 43 28.71 1.48 5.40
N THR A 44 29.01 0.85 4.27
CA THR A 44 28.46 1.21 2.96
C THR A 44 27.89 -0.02 2.26
N ILE A 45 26.86 0.19 1.45
CA ILE A 45 26.25 -0.87 0.65
C ILE A 45 25.94 -0.36 -0.75
N THR A 46 26.21 -1.17 -1.78
CA THR A 46 25.75 -0.88 -3.13
C THR A 46 24.27 -1.16 -3.26
N LYS A 47 23.65 -0.61 -4.30
CA LYS A 47 22.23 -0.88 -4.55
C LYS A 47 21.99 -2.34 -4.87
N GLU A 48 22.88 -2.95 -5.63
CA GLU A 48 22.86 -4.35 -6.02
C GLU A 48 22.96 -5.28 -4.80
N ASP A 49 23.85 -4.97 -3.86
CA ASP A 49 24.01 -5.74 -2.62
C ASP A 49 22.78 -5.59 -1.71
N ALA A 50 22.24 -4.36 -1.63
CA ALA A 50 21.03 -4.11 -0.88
C ALA A 50 19.80 -4.86 -1.47
N GLU A 51 19.72 -4.97 -2.79
CA GLU A 51 18.67 -5.75 -3.45
C GLU A 51 18.81 -7.26 -3.18
N ARG A 52 20.03 -7.79 -3.17
CA ARG A 52 20.28 -9.18 -2.77
C ARG A 52 19.89 -9.41 -1.31
N ARG A 53 20.39 -8.55 -0.41
CA ARG A 53 20.04 -8.63 1.01
C ARG A 53 18.54 -8.51 1.27
N LEU A 54 17.82 -7.68 0.49
CA LEU A 54 16.37 -7.58 0.60
C LEU A 54 15.69 -8.93 0.31
N ILE A 55 16.15 -9.67 -0.69
CA ILE A 55 15.59 -10.99 -1.03
C ILE A 55 15.73 -11.95 0.16
N ASP A 56 16.91 -11.98 0.80
CA ASP A 56 17.17 -12.83 1.97
C ASP A 56 16.30 -12.40 3.16
N GLU A 57 16.22 -11.08 3.42
CA GLU A 57 15.38 -10.53 4.49
C GLU A 57 13.88 -10.81 4.31
N LEU A 58 13.41 -10.89 3.07
CA LEU A 58 12.00 -11.18 2.79
C LEU A 58 11.59 -12.61 3.19
N GLU A 59 12.52 -13.55 3.30
CA GLU A 59 12.19 -14.95 3.62
C GLU A 59 11.39 -15.12 4.91
N LYS A 60 11.68 -14.34 5.95
CA LYS A 60 10.94 -14.39 7.21
C LYS A 60 9.50 -13.92 7.08
N TYR A 61 9.27 -12.89 6.24
CA TYR A 61 7.93 -12.36 5.97
C TYR A 61 7.14 -13.30 5.06
N GLU A 62 7.81 -13.88 4.06
CA GLU A 62 7.24 -14.89 3.15
C GLU A 62 6.73 -16.09 3.94
N ARG A 63 7.53 -16.62 4.88
CA ARG A 63 7.10 -17.71 5.78
C ARG A 63 5.90 -17.30 6.61
N GLY A 64 5.96 -16.10 7.23
CA GLY A 64 4.86 -15.60 8.06
C GLY A 64 3.54 -15.43 7.30
N VAL A 65 3.59 -15.01 6.03
CA VAL A 65 2.40 -14.93 5.18
C VAL A 65 1.87 -16.32 4.85
N MET A 66 2.74 -17.25 4.44
CA MET A 66 2.32 -18.64 4.15
C MET A 66 1.67 -19.33 5.36
N GLU A 67 2.25 -19.12 6.55
CA GLU A 67 1.68 -19.64 7.81
C GLU A 67 0.31 -19.01 8.11
N ALA A 68 0.21 -17.67 8.00
CA ALA A 68 -1.02 -16.95 8.33
C ALA A 68 -2.20 -17.26 7.41
N THR A 69 -1.94 -17.61 6.16
CA THR A 69 -2.95 -17.86 5.12
C THR A 69 -3.15 -19.35 4.83
N GLY A 70 -2.38 -20.23 5.47
CA GLY A 70 -2.37 -21.67 5.14
C GLY A 70 -1.94 -21.94 3.69
N GLY A 71 -1.25 -21.00 3.05
CA GLY A 71 -0.80 -21.08 1.65
C GLY A 71 -1.90 -20.80 0.62
N ASN A 72 -3.10 -20.44 1.03
CA ASN A 72 -4.22 -20.14 0.14
C ASN A 72 -4.20 -18.67 -0.29
N VAL A 73 -3.25 -18.32 -1.17
CA VAL A 73 -3.04 -16.95 -1.68
C VAL A 73 -2.71 -16.99 -3.16
N THR A 74 -3.14 -15.98 -3.91
CA THR A 74 -2.61 -15.69 -5.25
C THR A 74 -1.24 -15.01 -5.14
N GLN A 75 -0.50 -14.88 -6.26
CA GLN A 75 0.79 -14.20 -6.24
C GLN A 75 0.64 -12.71 -5.85
N SER A 76 -0.37 -12.02 -6.36
CA SER A 76 -0.61 -10.61 -6.05
C SER A 76 -1.03 -10.41 -4.60
N GLN A 77 -1.86 -11.30 -4.05
CA GLN A 77 -2.19 -11.31 -2.63
C GLN A 77 -0.96 -11.54 -1.75
N PHE A 78 -0.13 -12.53 -2.13
CA PHE A 78 1.10 -12.85 -1.43
C PHE A 78 2.06 -11.65 -1.39
N ASP A 79 2.33 -11.04 -2.54
CA ASP A 79 3.21 -9.88 -2.65
C ASP A 79 2.74 -8.70 -1.81
N ALA A 80 1.44 -8.40 -1.85
CA ALA A 80 0.83 -7.35 -1.03
C ALA A 80 0.94 -7.63 0.48
N LEU A 81 0.67 -8.86 0.89
CA LEU A 81 0.77 -9.29 2.29
C LEU A 81 2.21 -9.31 2.79
N VAL A 82 3.19 -9.67 1.94
CA VAL A 82 4.62 -9.59 2.28
C VAL A 82 5.04 -8.13 2.44
N SER A 83 4.63 -7.22 1.54
CA SER A 83 4.87 -5.78 1.70
C SER A 83 4.27 -5.23 3.00
N PHE A 84 3.06 -5.65 3.32
CA PHE A 84 2.39 -5.28 4.56
C PHE A 84 3.15 -5.80 5.78
N ALA A 85 3.51 -7.10 5.80
CA ALA A 85 4.28 -7.71 6.88
C ALA A 85 5.66 -7.08 7.06
N PHE A 86 6.33 -6.69 5.96
CA PHE A 86 7.61 -5.99 6.00
C PHE A 86 7.51 -4.67 6.78
N ASN A 87 6.38 -3.96 6.64
CA ASN A 87 6.16 -2.68 7.31
C ASN A 87 5.65 -2.80 8.76
N VAL A 88 4.71 -3.73 9.03
CA VAL A 88 4.06 -3.82 10.36
C VAL A 88 4.59 -4.97 11.22
N GLY A 89 5.54 -5.74 10.70
CA GLY A 89 6.04 -6.95 11.33
C GLY A 89 5.13 -8.16 11.11
N VAL A 90 5.71 -9.36 11.18
CA VAL A 90 4.98 -10.63 10.98
C VAL A 90 3.83 -10.77 11.98
N LYS A 91 4.08 -10.51 13.28
CA LYS A 91 3.04 -10.61 14.32
C LYS A 91 1.89 -9.62 14.08
N GLY A 92 2.22 -8.38 13.69
CA GLY A 92 1.22 -7.36 13.35
C GLY A 92 0.34 -7.78 12.19
N MET A 93 0.94 -8.30 11.13
CA MET A 93 0.22 -8.83 9.97
C MET A 93 -0.67 -10.02 10.35
N GLN A 94 -0.16 -11.01 11.07
CA GLN A 94 -0.89 -12.22 11.48
C GLN A 94 -2.12 -11.89 12.34
N GLY A 95 -2.02 -10.91 13.26
CA GLY A 95 -3.13 -10.47 14.12
C GLY A 95 -4.13 -9.53 13.44
N SER A 96 -3.82 -9.06 12.23
CA SER A 96 -4.57 -8.01 11.55
C SER A 96 -5.98 -8.42 11.10
N SER A 97 -6.83 -7.41 10.92
CA SER A 97 -8.13 -7.57 10.25
C SER A 97 -7.98 -7.96 8.78
N VAL A 98 -6.84 -7.64 8.15
CA VAL A 98 -6.53 -8.06 6.78
C VAL A 98 -6.50 -9.59 6.69
N ILE A 99 -5.68 -10.25 7.52
CA ILE A 99 -5.58 -11.72 7.54
C ILE A 99 -6.89 -12.36 7.99
N LYS A 100 -7.58 -11.79 8.98
CA LYS A 100 -8.87 -12.30 9.42
C LYS A 100 -9.93 -12.31 8.31
N ALA A 101 -9.96 -11.26 7.49
CA ALA A 101 -10.88 -11.17 6.35
C ALA A 101 -10.44 -12.12 5.22
N HIS A 102 -9.13 -12.17 4.90
CA HIS A 102 -8.56 -13.08 3.91
C HIS A 102 -8.94 -14.54 4.20
N ASN A 103 -8.73 -15.01 5.43
CA ASN A 103 -9.00 -16.39 5.83
C ASN A 103 -10.50 -16.77 5.84
N ARG A 104 -11.40 -15.77 5.79
CA ARG A 104 -12.83 -15.99 5.55
C ARG A 104 -13.22 -15.98 4.08
N GLY A 105 -12.28 -15.74 3.17
CA GLY A 105 -12.54 -15.56 1.74
C GLY A 105 -13.14 -14.20 1.38
N ASP A 106 -13.22 -13.26 2.32
CA ASP A 106 -13.73 -11.89 2.08
C ASP A 106 -12.57 -10.97 1.64
N TYR A 107 -12.17 -11.14 0.39
CA TYR A 107 -11.00 -10.45 -0.17
C TYR A 107 -11.20 -8.95 -0.30
N GLU A 108 -12.42 -8.49 -0.54
CA GLU A 108 -12.72 -7.06 -0.56
C GLU A 108 -12.62 -6.44 0.84
N ALA A 109 -13.15 -7.09 1.87
CA ALA A 109 -12.97 -6.64 3.24
C ALA A 109 -11.48 -6.66 3.65
N ALA A 110 -10.71 -7.66 3.21
CA ALA A 110 -9.28 -7.70 3.43
C ALA A 110 -8.57 -6.50 2.79
N ALA A 111 -8.90 -6.17 1.55
CA ALA A 111 -8.36 -4.99 0.86
C ALA A 111 -8.71 -3.69 1.59
N ARG A 112 -9.96 -3.51 2.00
CA ARG A 112 -10.36 -2.33 2.80
C ARG A 112 -9.63 -2.26 4.14
N ALA A 113 -9.34 -3.40 4.77
CA ALA A 113 -8.69 -3.46 6.08
C ALA A 113 -7.24 -2.98 6.07
N PHE A 114 -6.52 -3.00 4.94
CA PHE A 114 -5.20 -2.36 4.84
C PHE A 114 -5.26 -0.89 5.27
N GLY A 115 -6.29 -0.15 4.86
CA GLY A 115 -6.46 1.26 5.19
C GLY A 115 -6.53 1.57 6.68
N LEU A 116 -6.81 0.60 7.54
CA LEU A 116 -6.82 0.77 8.99
C LEU A 116 -5.41 0.92 9.58
N TRP A 117 -4.35 0.50 8.84
CA TRP A 117 -2.96 0.50 9.26
C TRP A 117 -2.18 1.73 8.75
N ASN A 118 -2.79 2.90 8.83
CA ASN A 118 -2.27 4.16 8.31
C ASN A 118 -1.78 5.12 9.40
N LYS A 119 -1.64 4.65 10.67
CA LYS A 119 -1.29 5.49 11.82
C LYS A 119 0.07 5.10 12.39
N ALA A 120 0.81 6.09 12.91
CA ALA A 120 1.94 5.91 13.79
C ALA A 120 1.84 6.93 14.93
N GLY A 121 2.10 6.51 16.18
CA GLY A 121 1.90 7.37 17.37
C GLY A 121 0.47 7.93 17.47
N GLY A 122 -0.55 7.18 17.01
CA GLY A 122 -1.96 7.60 17.02
C GLY A 122 -2.37 8.58 15.90
N LYS A 123 -1.43 9.09 15.11
CA LYS A 123 -1.68 10.05 14.02
C LYS A 123 -1.66 9.36 12.67
N VAL A 124 -2.51 9.83 11.75
CA VAL A 124 -2.52 9.36 10.35
C VAL A 124 -1.31 9.96 9.61
N PHE A 125 -0.59 9.10 8.86
CA PHE A 125 0.55 9.52 8.05
C PHE A 125 0.25 9.35 6.56
N PRO A 126 0.38 10.42 5.74
CA PRO A 126 0.09 10.35 4.31
C PRO A 126 0.89 9.29 3.56
N GLY A 127 2.15 9.05 3.96
CA GLY A 127 2.98 7.98 3.39
C GLY A 127 2.39 6.58 3.63
N LEU A 128 1.89 6.32 4.85
CA LEU A 128 1.21 5.04 5.15
C LEU A 128 -0.11 4.92 4.41
N VAL A 129 -0.87 6.00 4.28
CA VAL A 129 -2.12 5.98 3.47
C VAL A 129 -1.83 5.55 2.04
N ARG A 130 -0.80 6.14 1.39
CA ARG A 130 -0.39 5.76 0.03
C ARG A 130 0.09 4.30 -0.04
N ARG A 131 0.90 3.87 0.93
CA ARG A 131 1.39 2.49 0.99
C ARG A 131 0.24 1.49 1.09
N ARG A 132 -0.68 1.70 2.02
CA ARG A 132 -1.87 0.84 2.20
C ARG A 132 -2.76 0.80 0.96
N ALA A 133 -2.93 1.92 0.28
CA ALA A 133 -3.69 1.97 -0.97
C ALA A 133 -3.01 1.14 -2.09
N ALA A 134 -1.68 1.25 -2.23
CA ALA A 134 -0.93 0.47 -3.22
C ALA A 134 -0.95 -1.04 -2.92
N GLU A 135 -0.82 -1.42 -1.64
CA GLU A 135 -0.92 -2.82 -1.20
C GLU A 135 -2.33 -3.38 -1.44
N ALA A 136 -3.38 -2.64 -1.11
CA ALA A 136 -4.76 -3.04 -1.35
C ALA A 136 -5.06 -3.21 -2.85
N ALA A 137 -4.56 -2.30 -3.69
CA ALA A 137 -4.70 -2.40 -5.14
C ALA A 137 -4.02 -3.66 -5.69
N MET A 138 -2.77 -3.93 -5.30
CA MET A 138 -2.06 -5.14 -5.69
C MET A 138 -2.79 -6.40 -5.21
N TYR A 139 -3.31 -6.40 -3.99
CA TYR A 139 -4.01 -7.53 -3.40
C TYR A 139 -5.23 -7.98 -4.19
N LEU A 140 -5.94 -7.04 -4.84
CA LEU A 140 -7.17 -7.32 -5.60
C LEU A 140 -6.93 -7.65 -7.08
N GLU A 141 -5.72 -7.54 -7.60
CA GLU A 141 -5.48 -7.66 -9.06
C GLU A 141 -5.87 -8.99 -9.66
N ASP A 142 -5.63 -10.08 -8.96
CA ASP A 142 -5.96 -11.42 -9.45
C ASP A 142 -7.40 -11.86 -9.10
N GLN A 143 -8.18 -10.98 -8.47
CA GLN A 143 -9.57 -11.27 -8.17
C GLN A 143 -10.42 -11.06 -9.42
N PRO A 144 -11.39 -11.95 -9.72
CA PRO A 144 -12.38 -11.68 -10.74
C PRO A 144 -13.07 -10.36 -10.37
N GLN A 145 -12.85 -9.33 -11.16
CA GLN A 145 -13.67 -8.13 -11.04
C GLN A 145 -15.06 -8.52 -11.55
N GLU A 146 -16.02 -8.61 -10.65
CA GLU A 146 -17.41 -8.58 -11.08
C GLU A 146 -17.60 -7.25 -11.79
N MET A 147 -17.57 -7.30 -13.14
CA MET A 147 -17.99 -6.14 -13.91
C MET A 147 -19.40 -5.79 -13.47
N PRO A 148 -19.67 -4.53 -13.09
CA PRO A 148 -21.03 -4.12 -12.80
C PRO A 148 -21.90 -4.61 -13.95
N GLN A 149 -22.83 -5.53 -13.68
CA GLN A 149 -23.80 -5.93 -14.68
C GLN A 149 -24.51 -4.64 -15.07
N ALA A 150 -24.51 -4.33 -16.37
CA ALA A 150 -25.30 -3.22 -16.85
C ALA A 150 -26.75 -3.53 -16.48
N VAL A 151 -27.24 -2.83 -15.45
CA VAL A 151 -28.66 -2.87 -15.13
C VAL A 151 -29.34 -2.23 -16.32
N GLU A 152 -30.01 -3.05 -17.13
CA GLU A 152 -30.87 -2.49 -18.17
C GLU A 152 -31.87 -1.57 -17.48
N PRO A 153 -31.97 -0.30 -17.88
CA PRO A 153 -32.92 0.61 -17.26
C PRO A 153 -34.32 0.04 -17.48
N GLU A 154 -35.02 -0.25 -16.39
CA GLU A 154 -36.36 -0.87 -16.39
C GLU A 154 -37.41 -0.10 -17.22
N ARG A 155 -37.08 1.08 -17.70
CA ARG A 155 -37.88 1.89 -18.65
C ARG A 155 -36.98 2.65 -19.61
N ARG A 156 -37.27 2.59 -20.91
CA ARG A 156 -36.65 3.48 -21.89
C ARG A 156 -36.94 4.92 -21.46
N MET A 157 -35.90 5.77 -21.44
CA MET A 157 -35.98 7.18 -21.06
C MET A 157 -37.04 7.98 -21.87
N SER A 158 -37.51 7.44 -22.99
CA SER A 158 -38.54 8.01 -23.82
C SER A 158 -39.96 7.94 -23.23
N GLU A 159 -40.20 7.13 -22.19
CA GLU A 159 -41.50 6.93 -21.56
C GLU A 159 -41.69 7.74 -20.26
N SER A 160 -40.66 8.44 -19.79
CA SER A 160 -40.77 9.30 -18.61
C SER A 160 -41.40 10.62 -18.98
N THR A 161 -42.56 10.91 -18.39
CA THR A 161 -43.27 12.19 -18.50
C THR A 161 -42.42 13.39 -18.03
N ILE A 162 -41.37 13.18 -17.27
CA ILE A 162 -40.41 14.20 -16.80
C ILE A 162 -39.49 14.66 -17.93
N ASN A 163 -39.15 13.78 -18.87
CA ASN A 163 -38.24 14.13 -19.99
C ASN A 163 -38.90 14.88 -21.14
N ARG A 164 -40.22 14.97 -21.19
CA ARG A 164 -40.93 15.80 -22.19
C ARG A 164 -40.81 17.30 -21.96
N GLY A 165 -40.46 17.70 -20.71
CA GLY A 165 -40.25 19.11 -20.34
C GLY A 165 -38.83 19.62 -20.47
N ALA A 166 -37.84 18.75 -20.55
CA ALA A 166 -36.40 19.12 -20.49
C ALA A 166 -35.69 19.25 -21.86
N ALA A 167 -36.40 18.94 -22.95
CA ALA A 167 -35.82 19.05 -24.30
C ALA A 167 -35.69 20.49 -24.82
N ALA A 168 -36.07 21.51 -24.03
CA ALA A 168 -36.02 22.92 -24.41
C ALA A 168 -34.98 23.77 -23.64
N ALA A 169 -34.19 23.20 -22.76
CA ALA A 169 -33.15 23.95 -22.00
C ALA A 169 -31.77 23.29 -22.12
N GLY A 170 -31.10 23.63 -23.16
CA GLY A 170 -29.70 24.07 -23.24
C GLY A 170 -28.59 23.11 -22.83
N ALA A 171 -27.93 22.68 -23.83
CA ALA A 171 -26.51 22.33 -23.85
C ALA A 171 -25.64 23.50 -23.32
N THR A 172 -25.20 23.49 -22.05
CA THR A 172 -24.05 24.29 -21.57
C THR A 172 -23.58 23.91 -20.14
N ALA A 173 -23.44 22.66 -19.77
CA ALA A 173 -22.93 22.35 -18.43
C ALA A 173 -21.88 21.19 -18.33
N THR A 174 -21.24 20.79 -19.43
CA THR A 174 -20.35 19.61 -19.39
C THR A 174 -18.85 19.89 -19.58
N VAL A 175 -18.40 21.13 -19.54
CA VAL A 175 -16.96 21.45 -19.72
C VAL A 175 -16.25 21.86 -18.42
N ALA A 176 -16.98 22.22 -17.35
CA ALA A 176 -16.37 22.72 -16.11
C ALA A 176 -15.84 21.64 -15.16
N ALA A 177 -16.34 20.43 -15.19
CA ALA A 177 -16.00 19.39 -14.22
C ALA A 177 -14.67 18.67 -14.51
N VAL A 178 -14.17 18.69 -15.74
CA VAL A 178 -12.93 17.99 -16.12
C VAL A 178 -11.68 18.82 -15.81
N THR A 179 -11.79 20.14 -15.74
CA THR A 179 -10.65 21.04 -15.49
C THR A 179 -10.28 21.18 -14.01
N GLU A 180 -11.20 20.96 -13.07
CA GLU A 180 -10.89 21.01 -11.63
C GLU A 180 -10.18 19.73 -11.14
N GLY A 181 -10.52 18.56 -11.69
CA GLY A 181 -9.85 17.32 -11.35
C GLY A 181 -8.37 17.29 -11.76
N ALA A 182 -8.03 17.90 -12.90
CA ALA A 182 -6.65 17.96 -13.39
C ALA A 182 -5.77 18.92 -12.57
N ARG A 183 -6.33 19.98 -12.01
CA ARG A 183 -5.60 20.93 -11.13
C ARG A 183 -5.31 20.33 -9.76
N ALA A 184 -6.25 19.59 -9.16
CA ALA A 184 -6.05 18.93 -7.88
C ALA A 184 -4.94 17.86 -7.92
N VAL A 185 -4.76 17.19 -9.05
CA VAL A 185 -3.68 16.19 -9.24
C VAL A 185 -2.30 16.87 -9.39
N ALA A 186 -2.24 18.05 -10.01
CA ALA A 186 -0.99 18.80 -10.18
C ALA A 186 -0.49 19.39 -8.84
N ASP A 187 -1.39 19.92 -8.01
CA ASP A 187 -1.05 20.50 -6.71
C ASP A 187 -0.57 19.45 -5.71
N VAL A 188 -1.11 18.21 -5.79
CA VAL A 188 -0.64 17.09 -4.95
C VAL A 188 0.77 16.65 -5.35
N LYS A 189 1.15 16.75 -6.62
CA LYS A 189 2.47 16.37 -7.11
C LYS A 189 3.57 17.31 -6.61
N HIS A 190 3.33 18.61 -6.55
CA HIS A 190 4.30 19.60 -6.06
C HIS A 190 4.44 19.59 -4.53
N ALA A 191 3.37 19.32 -3.78
CA ALA A 191 3.43 19.21 -2.33
C ALA A 191 4.15 17.94 -1.83
N SER A 192 4.35 16.93 -2.68
CA SER A 192 4.98 15.65 -2.30
C SER A 192 6.51 15.66 -2.43
N GLU A 193 7.10 16.58 -3.18
CA GLU A 193 8.55 16.63 -3.40
C GLU A 193 9.32 17.22 -2.19
N ASP A 194 8.69 18.12 -1.43
CA ASP A 194 9.34 18.77 -0.27
C ASP A 194 9.24 18.00 1.05
N LEU A 195 8.34 17.03 1.18
CA LEU A 195 8.08 16.30 2.43
C LEU A 195 8.60 14.85 2.44
N GLY A 196 9.04 14.34 1.29
CA GLY A 196 9.34 12.90 1.12
C GLY A 196 10.61 12.40 1.81
N ALA A 197 11.58 13.26 2.06
CA ALA A 197 12.90 12.82 2.53
C ALA A 197 12.99 12.58 4.04
N TRP A 198 12.07 13.09 4.83
CA TRP A 198 12.16 13.09 6.30
C TRP A 198 11.27 12.09 7.04
N LEU A 199 10.23 11.58 6.41
CA LEU A 199 9.17 10.87 7.12
C LEU A 199 9.28 9.34 7.13
N VAL A 200 10.04 8.74 6.21
CA VAL A 200 10.12 7.29 6.08
C VAL A 200 10.91 6.64 7.24
N PRO A 201 12.05 7.19 7.70
CA PRO A 201 12.79 6.60 8.81
C PRO A 201 12.04 6.64 10.15
N VAL A 202 11.20 7.67 10.37
CA VAL A 202 10.47 7.85 11.64
C VAL A 202 9.35 6.82 11.80
N LEU A 203 8.82 6.31 10.68
CA LEU A 203 7.67 5.41 10.67
C LEU A 203 8.01 3.95 10.98
N MET A 204 9.19 3.49 10.56
CA MET A 204 9.63 2.11 10.83
C MET A 204 9.82 1.83 12.33
N LEU A 205 10.10 2.86 13.11
CA LEU A 205 10.48 2.73 14.52
C LEU A 205 9.32 2.83 15.50
N ALA A 206 8.29 3.58 15.17
CA ALA A 206 7.11 3.66 16.04
C ALA A 206 6.35 2.32 16.10
N VAL A 207 6.49 1.49 15.08
CA VAL A 207 5.83 0.17 15.02
C VAL A 207 6.59 -0.88 15.83
N VAL A 208 7.93 -0.84 15.83
CA VAL A 208 8.76 -1.79 16.62
C VAL A 208 8.66 -1.51 18.12
N ALA A 209 8.56 -0.25 18.52
CA ALA A 209 8.44 0.12 19.94
C ALA A 209 7.06 -0.20 20.55
N LEU A 210 6.00 -0.31 19.73
CA LEU A 210 4.65 -0.61 20.19
C LEU A 210 4.30 -2.11 20.18
N CYS A 211 5.09 -2.94 19.47
CA CYS A 211 4.89 -4.40 19.42
C CYS A 211 5.83 -5.19 20.31
N GLY A 212 6.63 -4.54 21.14
CA GLY A 212 7.66 -5.12 22.03
C GLY A 212 7.22 -5.36 23.48
N TYR A 213 5.90 -5.38 23.77
CA TYR A 213 5.35 -5.83 25.05
C TYR A 213 4.24 -6.83 24.84
#